data_43f1f1708ab2def0ac5426b53670c5c9
#
_entry.id   43f1f1708ab2def0ac5426b53670c5c9
#
_cell.length_a   1.000
_cell.length_b   1.000
_cell.length_c   1.000
_cell.angle_alpha   90.00
_cell.angle_beta   90.00
_cell.angle_gamma   90.00
#
_symmetry.space_group_name_H-M   'P 1'
#
loop_
_entity.id
_entity.type
_entity.pdbx_description
1 polymer ?
#
loop_
_entity_poly.entity_id
_entity_poly.type
_entity_poly.pdbx_seq_one_letter_code
_entity_poly.pdbx_strand_id
1 'polypeptide(L)'
;MASTASLAAVLALLTTGTATGTTPSAAPVAALTARNLPADGKILPVMGQDSDTLSDYKTQVLDNSALGAPRPGGVTLYTNLVEGGSPAPLAGVFSPANWGSGTVDFGRTLSQYPGASLAVGLYLSDATSGCVNKPLRALIGRTDADITPQLTQQYRGDLDRLLNQFKTWNRPVFLRIGYEFDGPWNCYNSDYFKQAFQYVKGRIDALGATKVATVWQTAAWPLNTSPDHPEYHYTVTDPNHLNPWYPGDGYVDYVGLSDFYNAGSLATQWGCSRYDISPVTLQNRVLDFSRAHGKPVMVAEAAPQGYRTSAPTKSCIMRKSPQATSAATLLSEWYAGYWSWIEANRDVVRVAAYINTDWDSQTQWQCADGAAAGGPGCANGYWGDSRIQANPAVRDSFLGELRKCYFVGGASGSCTGGGTTPPPTTPPAGDYTQGVATGGDDGRTIWFKPTTGAESFVAVHYAIDGGGTLNYMATYNSATGRWELPVRVAAGHTLTYSFDYQPTTQTYQNTTPTYSFTG
;
A
#
# COMPACT_ATOMS: atom_id res chain seq x y z
N MET A 1 56.10 0.90 -60.67
CA MET A 1 56.28 -0.50 -60.35
C MET A 1 54.90 -1.02 -59.92
N ALA A 2 54.29 -1.79 -60.80
CA ALA A 2 52.96 -2.34 -60.63
C ALA A 2 53.07 -3.68 -59.87
N SER A 3 52.16 -3.91 -58.94
CA SER A 3 51.99 -5.22 -58.34
C SER A 3 50.51 -5.60 -58.39
N THR A 4 50.28 -6.67 -59.12
CA THR A 4 48.99 -7.32 -59.39
C THR A 4 48.54 -8.12 -58.18
N ALA A 5 47.28 -7.95 -57.80
CA ALA A 5 46.59 -8.78 -56.79
C ALA A 5 45.59 -9.71 -57.50
N SER A 6 45.75 -11.00 -57.27
CA SER A 6 44.90 -12.08 -57.80
C SER A 6 43.61 -12.18 -57.00
N LEU A 7 42.49 -12.28 -57.72
CA LEU A 7 41.14 -12.63 -57.16
C LEU A 7 41.05 -14.14 -57.00
N ALA A 8 40.80 -14.62 -55.77
CA ALA A 8 40.36 -15.99 -55.50
C ALA A 8 38.86 -15.98 -55.18
N ALA A 9 38.09 -16.65 -56.03
CA ALA A 9 36.69 -16.87 -55.81
C ALA A 9 36.49 -18.04 -54.84
N VAL A 10 35.80 -17.79 -53.72
CA VAL A 10 35.34 -18.82 -52.80
C VAL A 10 33.87 -19.09 -53.04
N LEU A 11 33.59 -20.31 -53.48
CA LEU A 11 32.26 -20.85 -53.68
C LEU A 11 31.67 -21.24 -52.30
N ALA A 12 30.68 -20.50 -51.77
CA ALA A 12 30.00 -20.87 -50.53
C ALA A 12 28.82 -21.79 -50.84
N LEU A 13 28.89 -23.03 -50.34
CA LEU A 13 27.74 -23.94 -50.28
C LEU A 13 26.73 -23.42 -49.27
N LEU A 14 25.52 -23.12 -49.74
CA LEU A 14 24.36 -22.86 -48.88
C LEU A 14 23.83 -24.20 -48.35
N THR A 15 24.11 -24.51 -47.08
CA THR A 15 23.40 -25.53 -46.32
C THR A 15 22.19 -24.87 -45.65
N THR A 16 21.00 -25.26 -46.06
CA THR A 16 19.74 -24.88 -45.39
C THR A 16 19.64 -25.63 -44.06
N GLY A 17 20.14 -25.02 -43.00
CA GLY A 17 19.90 -25.46 -41.63
C GLY A 17 18.53 -24.97 -41.20
N THR A 18 17.60 -25.88 -40.96
CA THR A 18 16.33 -25.58 -40.23
C THR A 18 16.67 -25.21 -38.79
N ALA A 19 16.67 -23.92 -38.50
CA ALA A 19 16.77 -23.45 -37.13
C ALA A 19 15.45 -23.82 -36.40
N THR A 20 15.49 -24.82 -35.53
CA THR A 20 14.45 -25.05 -34.54
C THR A 20 14.55 -23.90 -33.53
N GLY A 21 13.68 -22.92 -33.71
CA GLY A 21 13.55 -21.82 -32.78
C GLY A 21 13.08 -22.36 -31.42
N THR A 22 14.00 -22.46 -30.47
CA THR A 22 13.64 -22.56 -29.07
C THR A 22 13.06 -21.20 -28.67
N THR A 23 11.75 -21.14 -28.50
CA THR A 23 11.10 -20.00 -27.84
C THR A 23 11.80 -19.78 -26.50
N PRO A 24 12.29 -18.55 -26.22
CA PRO A 24 12.82 -18.26 -24.89
C PRO A 24 11.70 -18.47 -23.89
N SER A 25 11.87 -19.43 -23.00
CA SER A 25 11.02 -19.61 -21.82
C SER A 25 11.08 -18.29 -21.05
N ALA A 26 9.91 -17.68 -20.80
CA ALA A 26 9.84 -16.53 -19.92
C ALA A 26 10.58 -16.88 -18.62
N ALA A 27 11.48 -16.02 -18.18
CA ALA A 27 12.17 -16.21 -16.92
C ALA A 27 11.10 -16.37 -15.82
N PRO A 28 11.18 -17.40 -14.97
CA PRO A 28 10.23 -17.57 -13.91
C PRO A 28 10.25 -16.32 -13.04
N VAL A 29 9.06 -15.76 -12.74
CA VAL A 29 8.93 -14.67 -11.76
C VAL A 29 9.62 -15.17 -10.49
N ALA A 30 10.60 -14.42 -9.99
CA ALA A 30 11.34 -14.81 -8.80
C ALA A 30 10.35 -15.03 -7.65
N ALA A 31 10.44 -16.19 -6.99
CA ALA A 31 9.59 -16.49 -5.87
C ALA A 31 9.79 -15.43 -4.77
N LEU A 32 8.70 -14.85 -4.26
CA LEU A 32 8.76 -13.89 -3.17
C LEU A 32 9.40 -14.54 -1.94
N THR A 33 10.36 -13.86 -1.33
CA THR A 33 11.02 -14.31 -0.12
C THR A 33 10.95 -13.24 0.96
N ALA A 34 10.30 -13.56 2.08
CA ALA A 34 10.20 -12.67 3.22
C ALA A 34 9.93 -13.49 4.50
N ARG A 35 10.30 -12.95 5.65
CA ARG A 35 9.88 -13.52 6.92
C ARG A 35 8.37 -13.37 7.07
N ASN A 36 7.73 -14.32 7.74
CA ASN A 36 6.28 -14.33 7.98
C ASN A 36 5.42 -14.29 6.70
N LEU A 37 5.97 -14.69 5.55
CA LEU A 37 5.21 -14.72 4.30
C LEU A 37 4.03 -15.69 4.44
N PRO A 38 2.78 -15.25 4.19
CA PRO A 38 1.65 -16.17 4.14
C PRO A 38 1.84 -17.21 3.04
N ALA A 39 1.15 -18.35 3.17
CA ALA A 39 1.16 -19.39 2.15
C ALA A 39 0.83 -18.83 0.76
N ASP A 40 1.30 -19.50 -0.30
CA ASP A 40 1.12 -19.01 -1.67
C ASP A 40 -0.34 -18.73 -2.01
N GLY A 41 -0.58 -17.57 -2.64
CA GLY A 41 -1.90 -17.08 -2.98
C GLY A 41 -2.75 -16.62 -1.79
N LYS A 42 -2.21 -16.61 -0.55
CA LYS A 42 -2.91 -16.10 0.65
C LYS A 42 -2.46 -14.70 1.02
N ILE A 43 -3.41 -13.93 1.52
CA ILE A 43 -3.24 -12.57 2.06
C ILE A 43 -3.60 -12.60 3.54
N LEU A 44 -2.76 -12.03 4.38
CA LEU A 44 -3.01 -11.89 5.81
C LEU A 44 -3.84 -10.64 6.06
N PRO A 45 -5.12 -10.75 6.50
CA PRO A 45 -5.90 -9.59 6.88
C PRO A 45 -5.47 -9.12 8.28
N VAL A 46 -5.23 -7.81 8.43
CA VAL A 46 -4.81 -7.16 9.67
C VAL A 46 -5.81 -6.07 10.04
N MET A 47 -6.21 -6.00 11.30
CA MET A 47 -7.15 -5.00 11.81
C MET A 47 -6.45 -4.09 12.83
N GLY A 48 -6.74 -2.82 12.83
CA GLY A 48 -6.17 -1.89 13.79
C GLY A 48 -6.94 -0.58 13.86
N GLN A 49 -6.44 0.41 14.66
CA GLN A 49 -5.01 0.67 14.94
C GLN A 49 -4.63 0.75 16.43
N ASP A 50 -5.57 0.74 17.33
CA ASP A 50 -5.36 0.89 18.77
C ASP A 50 -6.15 -0.17 19.54
N SER A 51 -5.86 -0.32 20.82
CA SER A 51 -6.47 -1.37 21.63
C SER A 51 -7.95 -1.13 21.93
N ASP A 52 -8.40 0.13 21.92
CA ASP A 52 -9.81 0.46 22.14
C ASP A 52 -10.62 0.07 20.90
N THR A 53 -10.17 0.49 19.72
CA THR A 53 -10.76 0.11 18.42
C THR A 53 -10.82 -1.39 18.22
N LEU A 54 -9.74 -2.09 18.58
CA LEU A 54 -9.68 -3.55 18.49
C LEU A 54 -10.64 -4.22 19.49
N SER A 55 -10.79 -3.68 20.70
CA SER A 55 -11.78 -4.16 21.68
C SER A 55 -13.21 -3.99 21.18
N ASP A 56 -13.51 -2.84 20.56
CA ASP A 56 -14.82 -2.56 19.95
C ASP A 56 -15.13 -3.51 18.80
N TYR A 57 -14.17 -3.70 17.89
CA TYR A 57 -14.31 -4.64 16.78
C TYR A 57 -14.55 -6.08 17.30
N LYS A 58 -13.77 -6.51 18.30
CA LYS A 58 -13.97 -7.81 18.91
C LYS A 58 -15.38 -7.95 19.46
N THR A 59 -15.82 -7.02 20.29
CA THR A 59 -17.12 -7.09 20.98
C THR A 59 -18.30 -7.01 20.00
N GLN A 60 -18.26 -6.08 19.04
CA GLN A 60 -19.40 -5.80 18.17
C GLN A 60 -19.44 -6.71 16.93
N VAL A 61 -18.29 -7.26 16.50
CA VAL A 61 -18.19 -8.05 15.26
C VAL A 61 -17.82 -9.50 15.54
N LEU A 62 -16.68 -9.75 16.22
CA LEU A 62 -16.17 -11.13 16.38
C LEU A 62 -16.96 -11.94 17.41
N ASP A 63 -17.42 -11.32 18.50
CA ASP A 63 -18.19 -12.00 19.54
C ASP A 63 -19.69 -12.09 19.18
N ASN A 64 -20.12 -11.40 18.12
CA ASN A 64 -21.46 -11.54 17.57
C ASN A 64 -21.55 -12.78 16.66
N SER A 65 -21.96 -13.90 17.25
CA SER A 65 -22.03 -15.18 16.54
C SER A 65 -22.97 -15.16 15.31
N ALA A 66 -23.96 -14.29 15.27
CA ALA A 66 -24.87 -14.16 14.13
C ALA A 66 -24.15 -13.62 12.87
N LEU A 67 -23.03 -12.93 13.02
CA LEU A 67 -22.25 -12.43 11.89
C LEU A 67 -21.30 -13.49 11.31
N GLY A 68 -20.91 -14.51 12.09
CA GLY A 68 -19.93 -15.51 11.64
C GLY A 68 -18.67 -14.86 11.05
N ALA A 69 -18.19 -13.78 11.66
CA ALA A 69 -17.10 -12.97 11.13
C ALA A 69 -15.77 -13.72 11.18
N PRO A 70 -14.99 -13.74 10.07
CA PRO A 70 -13.64 -14.27 10.09
C PRO A 70 -12.77 -13.48 11.08
N ARG A 71 -11.93 -14.19 11.85
CA ARG A 71 -10.94 -13.51 12.70
C ARG A 71 -9.81 -12.94 11.85
N PRO A 72 -9.36 -11.70 12.10
CA PRO A 72 -8.20 -11.17 11.44
C PRO A 72 -6.96 -12.01 11.78
N GLY A 73 -6.10 -12.26 10.79
CA GLY A 73 -4.85 -12.98 10.99
C GLY A 73 -3.78 -12.14 11.69
N GLY A 74 -3.99 -10.83 11.80
CA GLY A 74 -3.11 -9.91 12.51
C GLY A 74 -3.84 -8.70 13.08
N VAL A 75 -3.16 -7.97 13.96
CA VAL A 75 -3.61 -6.70 14.55
C VAL A 75 -2.50 -5.65 14.43
N THR A 76 -2.90 -4.38 14.24
CA THR A 76 -1.96 -3.25 14.18
C THR A 76 -1.97 -2.47 15.48
N LEU A 77 -0.78 -2.18 16.00
CA LEU A 77 -0.53 -1.26 17.11
C LEU A 77 0.71 -0.40 16.84
N TYR A 78 0.88 0.66 17.61
CA TYR A 78 2.01 1.59 17.47
C TYR A 78 2.82 1.66 18.76
N THR A 79 4.09 1.97 18.60
CA THR A 79 4.99 2.36 19.71
C THR A 79 6.05 3.32 19.18
N ASN A 80 6.89 3.84 20.05
CA ASN A 80 7.90 4.83 19.68
C ASN A 80 9.28 4.54 20.32
N LEU A 81 10.31 5.17 19.77
CA LEU A 81 11.64 5.27 20.35
C LEU A 81 12.07 6.75 20.46
N VAL A 82 11.18 7.64 20.92
CA VAL A 82 11.48 9.07 21.03
C VAL A 82 11.76 9.41 22.48
N GLU A 83 13.03 9.61 22.82
CA GLU A 83 13.47 10.01 24.16
C GLU A 83 13.03 11.43 24.50
N GLY A 84 12.61 11.62 25.75
CA GLY A 84 12.09 12.92 26.22
C GLY A 84 10.71 13.28 25.69
N GLY A 85 10.06 12.40 24.95
CA GLY A 85 8.69 12.57 24.44
C GLY A 85 7.62 12.21 25.49
N SER A 86 6.39 12.57 25.20
CA SER A 86 5.20 12.12 25.94
C SER A 86 4.21 11.54 24.94
N PRO A 87 3.86 10.24 25.05
CA PRO A 87 4.36 9.29 26.05
C PRO A 87 5.84 8.89 25.86
N ALA A 88 6.42 8.34 26.93
CA ALA A 88 7.80 7.87 26.95
C ALA A 88 8.07 6.75 25.90
N PRO A 89 9.34 6.45 25.59
CA PRO A 89 9.71 5.36 24.70
C PRO A 89 9.05 4.02 25.08
N LEU A 90 8.75 3.19 24.08
CA LEU A 90 8.07 1.91 24.20
C LEU A 90 6.64 2.02 24.76
N ALA A 91 5.99 3.14 24.48
CA ALA A 91 4.61 3.38 24.88
C ALA A 91 3.69 2.22 24.42
N GLY A 92 2.80 1.78 25.31
CA GLY A 92 1.89 0.68 25.07
C GLY A 92 2.50 -0.73 25.23
N VAL A 93 3.84 -0.87 25.16
CA VAL A 93 4.52 -2.19 25.18
C VAL A 93 4.50 -2.81 26.58
N PHE A 94 4.85 -2.02 27.59
CA PHE A 94 4.95 -2.47 28.98
C PHE A 94 3.86 -1.90 29.88
N SER A 95 3.22 -0.83 29.48
CA SER A 95 2.09 -0.21 30.15
C SER A 95 1.21 0.51 29.11
N PRO A 96 -0.11 0.66 29.34
CA PRO A 96 -0.98 1.39 28.45
C PRO A 96 -0.51 2.83 28.22
N ALA A 97 -0.67 3.32 27.00
CA ALA A 97 -0.36 4.69 26.62
C ALA A 97 -1.41 5.24 25.65
N ASN A 98 -1.60 6.56 25.64
CA ASN A 98 -2.50 7.24 24.71
C ASN A 98 -1.87 8.55 24.25
N TRP A 99 -1.77 8.73 22.93
CA TRP A 99 -1.27 9.96 22.29
C TRP A 99 -2.39 10.93 21.92
N GLY A 100 -3.64 10.58 22.20
CA GLY A 100 -4.82 11.25 21.66
C GLY A 100 -5.41 10.55 20.42
N SER A 101 -4.83 9.40 20.03
CA SER A 101 -5.27 8.55 18.92
C SER A 101 -5.77 7.17 19.35
N GLY A 102 -6.35 7.08 20.56
CA GLY A 102 -6.75 5.83 21.20
C GLY A 102 -5.69 5.27 22.12
N THR A 103 -6.09 4.33 22.97
CA THR A 103 -5.19 3.67 23.91
C THR A 103 -4.45 2.53 23.21
N VAL A 104 -3.13 2.49 23.35
CA VAL A 104 -2.31 1.35 22.95
C VAL A 104 -1.93 0.56 24.20
N ASP A 105 -2.26 -0.73 24.19
CA ASP A 105 -1.94 -1.71 25.24
C ASP A 105 -1.72 -3.08 24.58
N PHE A 106 -0.47 -3.42 24.34
CA PHE A 106 -0.11 -4.68 23.71
C PHE A 106 -0.55 -5.88 24.54
N GLY A 107 -0.47 -5.82 25.86
CA GLY A 107 -0.88 -6.92 26.75
C GLY A 107 -2.36 -7.24 26.60
N ARG A 108 -3.23 -6.21 26.68
CA ARG A 108 -4.67 -6.34 26.49
C ARG A 108 -4.98 -6.89 25.10
N THR A 109 -4.42 -6.31 24.06
CA THR A 109 -4.68 -6.71 22.67
C THR A 109 -4.26 -8.15 22.41
N LEU A 110 -3.07 -8.54 22.87
CA LEU A 110 -2.59 -9.92 22.70
C LEU A 110 -3.47 -10.96 23.40
N SER A 111 -4.07 -10.60 24.52
CA SER A 111 -5.03 -11.47 25.23
C SER A 111 -6.36 -11.61 24.48
N GLN A 112 -6.83 -10.53 23.84
CA GLN A 112 -8.08 -10.51 23.09
C GLN A 112 -7.96 -11.17 21.71
N TYR A 113 -6.76 -11.17 21.13
CA TYR A 113 -6.47 -11.73 19.81
C TYR A 113 -5.39 -12.83 19.90
N PRO A 114 -5.72 -13.97 20.52
CA PRO A 114 -4.77 -15.07 20.69
C PRO A 114 -4.36 -15.61 19.32
N GLY A 115 -3.05 -15.76 19.10
CA GLY A 115 -2.48 -16.29 17.84
C GLY A 115 -2.36 -15.28 16.70
N ALA A 116 -2.93 -14.08 16.78
CA ALA A 116 -2.80 -13.07 15.74
C ALA A 116 -1.35 -12.60 15.60
N SER A 117 -0.92 -12.34 14.37
CA SER A 117 0.32 -11.64 14.06
C SER A 117 0.23 -10.17 14.52
N LEU A 118 1.37 -9.53 14.73
CA LEU A 118 1.45 -8.12 15.09
C LEU A 118 2.01 -7.31 13.91
N ALA A 119 1.30 -6.29 13.48
CA ALA A 119 1.85 -5.21 12.68
C ALA A 119 2.17 -4.05 13.64
N VAL A 120 3.45 -3.69 13.77
CA VAL A 120 3.88 -2.69 14.75
C VAL A 120 4.46 -1.48 14.05
N GLY A 121 3.78 -0.33 14.16
CA GLY A 121 4.33 0.96 13.75
C GLY A 121 5.36 1.43 14.77
N LEU A 122 6.63 1.51 14.37
CA LEU A 122 7.71 2.03 15.19
C LEU A 122 7.99 3.48 14.81
N TYR A 123 7.48 4.42 15.60
CA TYR A 123 7.66 5.85 15.39
C TYR A 123 9.06 6.30 15.82
N LEU A 124 9.76 6.99 14.90
CA LEU A 124 11.14 7.44 15.07
C LEU A 124 11.29 8.94 14.77
N SER A 125 10.19 9.68 14.63
CA SER A 125 10.23 11.09 14.26
C SER A 125 10.35 12.01 15.46
N ASP A 126 11.12 13.06 15.30
CA ASP A 126 11.18 14.20 16.19
C ASP A 126 10.69 15.50 15.50
N ALA A 127 9.77 15.37 14.55
CA ALA A 127 9.23 16.49 13.77
C ALA A 127 8.76 17.67 14.64
N THR A 128 8.16 17.38 15.79
CA THR A 128 7.74 18.40 16.77
C THR A 128 8.90 19.13 17.46
N SER A 129 10.12 18.61 17.36
CA SER A 129 11.35 19.16 17.95
C SER A 129 12.28 19.77 16.90
N GLY A 130 11.78 20.07 15.69
CA GLY A 130 12.52 20.80 14.66
C GLY A 130 13.24 19.93 13.64
N CYS A 131 12.80 18.70 13.39
CA CYS A 131 13.33 17.83 12.33
C CYS A 131 14.85 17.55 12.42
N VAL A 132 15.40 17.47 13.60
CA VAL A 132 16.84 17.21 13.79
C VAL A 132 17.20 15.74 13.61
N ASN A 133 16.21 14.86 13.43
CA ASN A 133 16.38 13.42 13.24
C ASN A 133 17.14 12.73 14.39
N LYS A 134 16.93 13.19 15.61
CA LYS A 134 17.63 12.70 16.81
C LYS A 134 17.49 11.18 16.99
N PRO A 135 16.29 10.56 16.87
CA PRO A 135 16.17 9.11 17.01
C PRO A 135 16.99 8.34 15.97
N LEU A 136 16.95 8.77 14.69
CA LEU A 136 17.71 8.11 13.63
C LEU A 136 19.22 8.24 13.85
N ARG A 137 19.69 9.45 14.17
CA ARG A 137 21.11 9.74 14.41
C ARG A 137 21.65 9.00 15.65
N ALA A 138 20.85 8.91 16.71
CA ALA A 138 21.23 8.16 17.89
C ALA A 138 21.33 6.65 17.62
N LEU A 139 20.37 6.06 16.90
CA LEU A 139 20.42 4.64 16.54
C LEU A 139 21.68 4.30 15.73
N ILE A 140 22.08 5.13 14.76
CA ILE A 140 23.28 4.91 13.96
C ILE A 140 24.59 5.26 14.71
N GLY A 141 24.48 5.86 15.89
CA GLY A 141 25.65 6.21 16.72
C GLY A 141 26.42 7.42 16.20
N ARG A 142 25.73 8.34 15.52
CA ARG A 142 26.32 9.58 15.06
C ARG A 142 26.44 10.55 16.22
N THR A 143 27.66 10.71 16.75
CA THR A 143 27.95 11.57 17.86
C THR A 143 28.21 13.01 17.40
N ASP A 144 27.14 13.79 17.39
CA ASP A 144 27.20 15.24 17.20
C ASP A 144 26.92 15.93 18.56
N ALA A 145 26.96 17.26 18.62
CA ALA A 145 26.83 18.01 19.89
C ALA A 145 25.56 17.70 20.69
N ASP A 146 24.47 17.31 20.00
CA ASP A 146 23.16 16.96 20.57
C ASP A 146 22.93 15.43 20.69
N ILE A 147 23.86 14.59 20.20
CA ILE A 147 23.83 13.12 20.32
C ILE A 147 25.00 12.65 21.13
N THR A 148 24.78 12.47 22.43
CA THR A 148 25.79 11.95 23.33
C THR A 148 25.93 10.43 23.22
N PRO A 149 27.08 9.83 23.61
CA PRO A 149 27.21 8.38 23.72
C PRO A 149 26.14 7.75 24.62
N GLN A 150 25.77 8.45 25.70
CA GLN A 150 24.72 7.99 26.62
C GLN A 150 23.36 7.95 25.95
N LEU A 151 22.98 8.97 25.17
CA LEU A 151 21.72 9.01 24.41
C LEU A 151 21.70 7.88 23.38
N THR A 152 22.80 7.65 22.68
CA THR A 152 22.94 6.51 21.76
C THR A 152 22.70 5.17 22.48
N GLN A 153 23.25 5.00 23.67
CA GLN A 153 23.05 3.79 24.45
C GLN A 153 21.59 3.62 24.90
N GLN A 154 20.89 4.70 25.24
CA GLN A 154 19.47 4.67 25.59
C GLN A 154 18.61 4.18 24.40
N TYR A 155 18.71 4.82 23.23
CA TYR A 155 17.96 4.43 22.05
C TYR A 155 18.21 2.98 21.62
N ARG A 156 19.48 2.55 21.65
CA ARG A 156 19.86 1.17 21.31
C ARG A 156 19.38 0.17 22.36
N GLY A 157 19.43 0.56 23.64
CA GLY A 157 18.91 -0.24 24.74
C GLY A 157 17.40 -0.45 24.64
N ASP A 158 16.65 0.59 24.33
CA ASP A 158 15.20 0.49 24.16
C ASP A 158 14.81 -0.31 22.91
N LEU A 159 15.54 -0.17 21.81
CA LEU A 159 15.37 -1.06 20.66
C LEU A 159 15.57 -2.54 21.05
N ASP A 160 16.64 -2.84 21.78
CA ASP A 160 16.93 -4.21 22.22
C ASP A 160 15.84 -4.73 23.17
N ARG A 161 15.32 -3.89 24.07
CA ARG A 161 14.18 -4.22 24.94
C ARG A 161 12.93 -4.56 24.13
N LEU A 162 12.61 -3.76 23.11
CA LEU A 162 11.49 -4.01 22.22
C LEU A 162 11.62 -5.34 21.47
N LEU A 163 12.78 -5.58 20.86
CA LEU A 163 13.03 -6.80 20.10
C LEU A 163 13.01 -8.05 21.01
N ASN A 164 13.53 -7.98 22.23
CA ASN A 164 13.42 -9.04 23.21
C ASN A 164 11.97 -9.27 23.66
N GLN A 165 11.18 -8.20 23.78
CA GLN A 165 9.75 -8.34 24.07
C GLN A 165 9.00 -9.05 22.94
N PHE A 166 9.31 -8.78 21.67
CA PHE A 166 8.77 -9.53 20.54
C PHE A 166 9.13 -11.02 20.60
N LYS A 167 10.34 -11.37 21.00
CA LYS A 167 10.74 -12.77 21.23
C LYS A 167 9.93 -13.40 22.36
N THR A 168 9.69 -12.69 23.44
CA THR A 168 8.87 -13.15 24.57
C THR A 168 7.43 -13.43 24.14
N TRP A 169 6.82 -12.55 23.36
CA TRP A 169 5.48 -12.80 22.82
C TRP A 169 5.42 -13.96 21.80
N ASN A 170 6.55 -14.28 21.19
CA ASN A 170 6.74 -15.42 20.31
C ASN A 170 5.73 -15.50 19.13
N ARG A 171 5.34 -14.35 18.58
CA ARG A 171 4.39 -14.22 17.46
C ARG A 171 5.08 -13.66 16.20
N PRO A 172 4.53 -13.89 15.01
CA PRO A 172 4.96 -13.16 13.82
C PRO A 172 4.76 -11.65 14.01
N VAL A 173 5.78 -10.86 13.73
CA VAL A 173 5.77 -9.40 13.81
C VAL A 173 6.14 -8.82 12.46
N PHE A 174 5.36 -7.86 11.97
CA PHE A 174 5.65 -7.00 10.83
C PHE A 174 6.05 -5.64 11.40
N LEU A 175 7.34 -5.39 11.52
CA LEU A 175 7.87 -4.18 12.13
C LEU A 175 8.02 -3.07 11.07
N ARG A 176 7.14 -2.08 11.12
CA ARG A 176 7.12 -0.91 10.25
C ARG A 176 8.05 0.15 10.81
N ILE A 177 9.33 0.08 10.40
CA ILE A 177 10.42 0.89 10.95
C ILE A 177 10.34 2.31 10.38
N GLY A 178 10.06 3.32 11.23
CA GLY A 178 9.90 4.69 10.77
C GLY A 178 8.89 4.78 9.63
N TYR A 179 7.70 4.22 9.84
CA TYR A 179 6.64 4.14 8.84
C TYR A 179 6.34 5.50 8.19
N GLU A 180 5.83 5.45 6.94
CA GLU A 180 5.61 6.64 6.12
C GLU A 180 6.88 7.51 6.01
N PHE A 181 7.98 6.85 5.63
CA PHE A 181 9.32 7.45 5.65
C PHE A 181 9.42 8.74 4.81
N ASP A 182 8.65 8.85 3.74
CA ASP A 182 8.59 9.98 2.83
C ASP A 182 7.48 10.99 3.17
N GLY A 183 6.72 10.75 4.25
CA GLY A 183 5.70 11.67 4.74
C GLY A 183 6.32 12.92 5.35
N PRO A 184 5.92 14.15 4.93
CA PRO A 184 6.50 15.39 5.42
C PRO A 184 6.32 15.60 6.92
N TRP A 185 5.28 15.02 7.50
CA TRP A 185 5.00 15.05 8.95
C TRP A 185 6.03 14.29 9.79
N ASN A 186 6.79 13.36 9.19
CA ASN A 186 7.87 12.65 9.85
C ASN A 186 9.21 13.34 9.74
N CYS A 187 9.42 14.14 8.69
CA CYS A 187 10.61 14.99 8.55
C CYS A 187 11.93 14.20 8.56
N TYR A 188 11.92 12.96 8.07
CA TYR A 188 13.13 12.13 8.05
C TYR A 188 14.13 12.61 7.00
N ASN A 189 15.41 12.56 7.34
CA ASN A 189 16.48 12.61 6.35
C ASN A 189 16.68 11.20 5.78
N SER A 190 16.66 11.06 4.46
CA SER A 190 16.69 9.76 3.78
C SER A 190 17.97 8.95 4.06
N ASP A 191 19.12 9.63 4.22
CA ASP A 191 20.39 8.94 4.52
C ASP A 191 20.42 8.41 5.95
N TYR A 192 19.94 9.19 6.92
CA TYR A 192 19.83 8.72 8.30
C TYR A 192 18.79 7.61 8.41
N PHE A 193 17.67 7.74 7.69
CA PHE A 193 16.63 6.72 7.67
C PHE A 193 17.16 5.37 7.17
N LYS A 194 17.85 5.35 6.01
CA LYS A 194 18.44 4.10 5.46
C LYS A 194 19.37 3.43 6.47
N GLN A 195 20.29 4.20 7.04
CA GLN A 195 21.26 3.68 8.01
C GLN A 195 20.59 3.17 9.29
N ALA A 196 19.58 3.90 9.81
CA ALA A 196 18.82 3.47 10.99
C ALA A 196 18.02 2.20 10.69
N PHE A 197 17.38 2.11 9.53
CA PHE A 197 16.67 0.90 9.09
C PHE A 197 17.62 -0.31 9.03
N GLN A 198 18.79 -0.14 8.43
CA GLN A 198 19.84 -1.16 8.36
C GLN A 198 20.32 -1.57 9.76
N TYR A 199 20.51 -0.60 10.67
CA TYR A 199 20.89 -0.87 12.05
C TYR A 199 19.83 -1.71 12.77
N VAL A 200 18.53 -1.33 12.68
CA VAL A 200 17.43 -2.07 13.30
C VAL A 200 17.38 -3.50 12.77
N LYS A 201 17.49 -3.69 11.45
CA LYS A 201 17.53 -5.04 10.86
C LYS A 201 18.71 -5.86 11.36
N GLY A 202 19.89 -5.25 11.46
CA GLY A 202 21.08 -5.89 12.02
C GLY A 202 20.88 -6.31 13.49
N ARG A 203 20.16 -5.51 14.29
CA ARG A 203 19.81 -5.86 15.68
C ARG A 203 18.82 -7.01 15.76
N ILE A 204 17.79 -7.02 14.87
CA ILE A 204 16.84 -8.15 14.75
C ILE A 204 17.59 -9.46 14.53
N ASP A 205 18.57 -9.46 13.62
CA ASP A 205 19.36 -10.65 13.30
C ASP A 205 20.31 -11.04 14.45
N ALA A 206 21.03 -10.07 15.00
CA ALA A 206 21.97 -10.31 16.10
C ALA A 206 21.32 -10.84 17.38
N LEU A 207 20.07 -10.42 17.66
CA LEU A 207 19.30 -10.91 18.80
C LEU A 207 18.55 -12.21 18.51
N GLY A 208 18.61 -12.73 17.29
CA GLY A 208 17.87 -13.92 16.88
C GLY A 208 16.35 -13.74 16.95
N ALA A 209 15.84 -12.54 16.63
CA ALA A 209 14.41 -12.25 16.60
C ALA A 209 13.80 -12.74 15.25
N THR A 210 13.85 -14.04 15.00
CA THR A 210 13.55 -14.67 13.70
C THR A 210 12.11 -14.51 13.23
N LYS A 211 11.18 -14.17 14.13
CA LYS A 211 9.77 -13.90 13.83
C LYS A 211 9.47 -12.43 13.52
N VAL A 212 10.48 -11.56 13.47
CA VAL A 212 10.32 -10.15 13.12
C VAL A 212 10.68 -9.95 11.65
N ALA A 213 9.70 -9.60 10.84
CA ALA A 213 9.85 -9.14 9.46
C ALA A 213 9.93 -7.62 9.43
N THR A 214 10.79 -7.06 8.59
CA THR A 214 10.92 -5.61 8.40
C THR A 214 9.99 -5.13 7.29
N VAL A 215 9.30 -4.03 7.54
CA VAL A 215 8.43 -3.36 6.56
C VAL A 215 8.96 -1.96 6.28
N TRP A 216 9.28 -1.71 5.01
CA TRP A 216 9.71 -0.42 4.50
C TRP A 216 8.50 0.26 3.84
N GLN A 217 7.88 1.23 4.55
CA GLN A 217 6.56 1.77 4.24
C GLN A 217 6.62 3.22 3.79
N THR A 218 6.19 3.49 2.54
CA THR A 218 5.91 4.83 2.03
C THR A 218 4.53 5.32 2.49
N ALA A 219 4.37 6.64 2.65
CA ALA A 219 3.08 7.27 2.92
C ALA A 219 2.14 7.19 1.71
N ALA A 220 2.67 7.04 0.51
CA ALA A 220 1.91 7.13 -0.74
C ALA A 220 1.00 8.39 -0.79
N TRP A 221 1.46 9.49 -0.18
CA TRP A 221 0.73 10.74 -0.07
C TRP A 221 0.74 11.49 -1.41
N PRO A 222 -0.43 11.86 -1.98
CA PRO A 222 -0.52 12.32 -3.36
C PRO A 222 -0.21 13.81 -3.57
N LEU A 223 0.35 14.47 -2.58
CA LEU A 223 0.70 15.89 -2.64
C LEU A 223 2.20 16.07 -2.45
N ASN A 224 2.82 16.89 -3.32
CA ASN A 224 4.14 17.40 -3.02
C ASN A 224 4.03 18.38 -1.85
N THR A 225 4.90 18.21 -0.90
CA THR A 225 5.18 19.23 0.08
C THR A 225 6.57 19.75 -0.23
N SER A 226 6.69 21.06 -0.38
CA SER A 226 8.01 21.71 -0.39
C SER A 226 8.38 21.93 1.07
N PRO A 227 9.11 20.99 1.73
CA PRO A 227 9.61 21.26 3.05
C PRO A 227 10.67 22.37 2.93
N ASP A 228 10.90 23.08 4.01
CA ASP A 228 12.04 24.02 4.11
C ASP A 228 13.39 23.27 3.99
N HIS A 229 13.33 21.96 3.84
CA HIS A 229 14.42 21.01 3.79
C HIS A 229 14.35 20.13 2.53
N PRO A 230 14.83 20.60 1.36
CA PRO A 230 14.77 19.84 0.10
C PRO A 230 15.55 18.50 0.16
N GLU A 231 16.50 18.37 1.09
CA GLU A 231 17.24 17.14 1.33
C GLU A 231 16.39 15.98 1.85
N TYR A 232 15.15 16.22 2.26
CA TYR A 232 14.25 15.18 2.74
C TYR A 232 13.48 14.44 1.63
N HIS A 233 13.61 14.85 0.38
CA HIS A 233 13.08 14.13 -0.80
C HIS A 233 11.56 13.87 -0.78
N TYR A 234 10.75 14.88 -0.41
CA TYR A 234 9.28 14.75 -0.37
C TYR A 234 8.58 14.98 -1.71
N THR A 235 9.28 14.85 -2.81
CA THR A 235 8.76 15.15 -4.14
C THR A 235 8.16 13.91 -4.79
N VAL A 236 6.88 13.63 -4.53
CA VAL A 236 6.18 12.44 -5.06
C VAL A 236 5.91 12.49 -6.57
N THR A 237 6.04 13.65 -7.22
CA THR A 237 5.99 13.77 -8.68
C THR A 237 7.25 13.23 -9.36
N ASP A 238 8.38 13.10 -8.64
CA ASP A 238 9.54 12.39 -9.16
C ASP A 238 9.24 10.89 -9.26
N PRO A 239 9.34 10.26 -10.45
CA PRO A 239 9.10 8.83 -10.60
C PRO A 239 10.06 7.97 -9.77
N ASN A 240 11.20 8.50 -9.38
CA ASN A 240 12.23 7.82 -8.61
C ASN A 240 12.21 8.19 -7.11
N HIS A 241 11.17 8.86 -6.61
CA HIS A 241 11.15 9.40 -5.25
C HIS A 241 11.37 8.34 -4.14
N LEU A 242 11.11 7.06 -4.40
CA LEU A 242 11.35 5.97 -3.48
C LEU A 242 12.84 5.59 -3.34
N ASN A 243 13.63 5.75 -4.41
CA ASN A 243 15.01 5.28 -4.46
C ASN A 243 15.94 5.87 -3.37
N PRO A 244 15.88 7.18 -3.04
CA PRO A 244 16.71 7.76 -1.99
C PRO A 244 16.49 7.13 -0.61
N TRP A 245 15.35 6.51 -0.37
CA TRP A 245 14.93 5.94 0.92
C TRP A 245 15.24 4.46 1.08
N TYR A 246 15.58 3.75 -0.02
CA TYR A 246 15.68 2.31 0.02
C TYR A 246 16.96 1.81 0.69
N PRO A 247 16.84 1.02 1.79
CA PRO A 247 18.02 0.55 2.53
C PRO A 247 18.70 -0.65 1.86
N GLY A 248 18.09 -1.25 0.82
CA GLY A 248 18.61 -2.39 0.08
C GLY A 248 17.87 -3.71 0.38
N ASP A 249 17.91 -4.63 -0.58
CA ASP A 249 17.14 -5.89 -0.57
C ASP A 249 17.40 -6.78 0.65
N GLY A 250 18.61 -6.80 1.15
CA GLY A 250 19.00 -7.60 2.31
C GLY A 250 18.40 -7.13 3.64
N TYR A 251 17.84 -5.91 3.67
CA TYR A 251 17.30 -5.30 4.87
C TYR A 251 15.77 -5.26 4.89
N VAL A 252 15.11 -5.38 3.74
CA VAL A 252 13.65 -5.26 3.58
C VAL A 252 13.02 -6.63 3.36
N ASP A 253 12.06 -6.99 4.22
CA ASP A 253 11.21 -8.16 4.02
C ASP A 253 9.96 -7.79 3.20
N TYR A 254 9.31 -6.65 3.48
CA TYR A 254 8.11 -6.17 2.79
C TYR A 254 8.25 -4.72 2.34
N VAL A 255 7.76 -4.42 1.15
CA VAL A 255 7.47 -3.05 0.73
C VAL A 255 6.07 -2.70 1.23
N GLY A 256 5.94 -1.60 1.98
CA GLY A 256 4.69 -1.16 2.57
C GLY A 256 4.18 0.14 1.95
N LEU A 257 2.85 0.34 2.00
CA LEU A 257 2.22 1.62 1.68
C LEU A 257 1.06 1.91 2.61
N SER A 258 0.75 3.21 2.76
CA SER A 258 -0.53 3.68 3.29
C SER A 258 -1.50 3.88 2.13
N ASP A 259 -2.72 3.35 2.23
CA ASP A 259 -3.76 3.40 1.19
C ASP A 259 -5.03 4.06 1.71
N PHE A 260 -4.96 5.37 1.94
CA PHE A 260 -6.11 6.19 2.32
C PHE A 260 -6.86 6.75 1.11
N TYR A 261 -6.18 6.82 -0.04
CA TYR A 261 -6.69 7.35 -1.29
C TYR A 261 -6.55 6.31 -2.40
N ASN A 262 -7.61 6.11 -3.15
CA ASN A 262 -7.62 5.24 -4.32
C ASN A 262 -8.35 5.91 -5.50
N ALA A 263 -8.56 5.17 -6.58
CA ALA A 263 -9.14 5.72 -7.81
C ALA A 263 -10.51 6.41 -7.62
N GLY A 264 -11.32 5.93 -6.70
CA GLY A 264 -12.65 6.49 -6.41
C GLY A 264 -12.67 7.56 -5.33
N SER A 265 -11.56 7.75 -4.62
CA SER A 265 -11.55 8.64 -3.47
C SER A 265 -11.44 10.13 -3.85
N LEU A 266 -11.83 10.98 -3.01
CA LEU A 266 -12.59 12.19 -3.16
C LEU A 266 -11.87 13.51 -3.13
N ALA A 267 -10.58 13.56 -2.89
CA ALA A 267 -9.93 14.81 -2.58
C ALA A 267 -10.11 15.91 -3.65
N THR A 268 -10.38 15.54 -4.88
CA THR A 268 -10.54 16.49 -5.99
C THR A 268 -11.98 16.88 -6.29
N GLN A 269 -12.96 16.10 -5.87
CA GLN A 269 -14.35 16.27 -6.34
C GLN A 269 -15.08 17.47 -5.74
N TRP A 270 -14.56 18.08 -4.64
CA TRP A 270 -15.29 19.11 -3.92
C TRP A 270 -14.50 20.36 -3.61
N GLY A 271 -13.60 20.75 -4.48
CA GLY A 271 -12.71 21.89 -4.21
C GLY A 271 -11.73 21.61 -3.08
N CYS A 272 -11.58 20.34 -2.73
CA CYS A 272 -10.52 19.82 -1.90
C CYS A 272 -9.19 19.98 -2.62
N SER A 273 -8.10 19.85 -1.93
CA SER A 273 -6.76 19.95 -2.50
C SER A 273 -6.65 19.14 -3.77
N ARG A 274 -6.06 19.75 -4.78
CA ARG A 274 -5.70 19.05 -6.01
C ARG A 274 -4.54 18.10 -5.68
N TYR A 275 -4.64 16.84 -6.12
CA TYR A 275 -3.49 15.96 -6.11
C TYR A 275 -2.41 16.45 -7.06
N ASP A 276 -1.16 16.39 -6.65
CA ASP A 276 -0.01 16.63 -7.53
C ASP A 276 0.31 15.41 -8.36
N ILE A 277 -0.06 14.23 -7.86
CA ILE A 277 0.00 12.95 -8.57
C ILE A 277 -1.23 12.11 -8.22
N SER A 278 -1.66 11.26 -9.15
CA SER A 278 -2.75 10.32 -8.87
C SER A 278 -2.38 9.31 -7.78
N PRO A 279 -3.25 9.06 -6.77
CA PRO A 279 -3.05 7.98 -5.81
C PRO A 279 -2.76 6.64 -6.47
N VAL A 280 -3.47 6.32 -7.56
CA VAL A 280 -3.26 5.09 -8.34
C VAL A 280 -1.85 5.02 -8.92
N THR A 281 -1.29 6.14 -9.36
CA THR A 281 0.10 6.18 -9.83
C THR A 281 1.07 5.81 -8.71
N LEU A 282 0.82 6.25 -7.47
CA LEU A 282 1.65 5.87 -6.32
C LEU A 282 1.50 4.39 -5.98
N GLN A 283 0.28 3.86 -5.98
CA GLN A 283 0.03 2.43 -5.77
C GLN A 283 0.76 1.59 -6.82
N ASN A 284 0.65 1.94 -8.11
CA ASN A 284 1.34 1.24 -9.20
C ASN A 284 2.86 1.34 -9.04
N ARG A 285 3.40 2.48 -8.62
CA ARG A 285 4.83 2.66 -8.36
C ARG A 285 5.34 1.72 -7.25
N VAL A 286 4.55 1.53 -6.20
CA VAL A 286 4.87 0.57 -5.13
C VAL A 286 4.89 -0.86 -5.68
N LEU A 287 3.92 -1.23 -6.55
CA LEU A 287 3.89 -2.55 -7.19
C LEU A 287 5.11 -2.76 -8.09
N ASP A 288 5.46 -1.78 -8.92
CA ASP A 288 6.64 -1.84 -9.79
C ASP A 288 7.92 -2.01 -8.98
N PHE A 289 8.08 -1.19 -7.93
CA PHE A 289 9.22 -1.26 -7.03
C PHE A 289 9.30 -2.64 -6.37
N SER A 290 8.19 -3.13 -5.84
CA SER A 290 8.09 -4.43 -5.20
C SER A 290 8.49 -5.58 -6.15
N ARG A 291 7.97 -5.59 -7.38
CA ARG A 291 8.29 -6.60 -8.38
C ARG A 291 9.74 -6.53 -8.82
N ALA A 292 10.29 -5.32 -9.01
CA ALA A 292 11.69 -5.13 -9.38
C ALA A 292 12.67 -5.67 -8.33
N HIS A 293 12.29 -5.63 -7.06
CA HIS A 293 13.09 -6.09 -5.92
C HIS A 293 12.70 -7.49 -5.40
N GLY A 294 11.72 -8.16 -6.01
CA GLY A 294 11.24 -9.49 -5.58
C GLY A 294 10.67 -9.50 -4.16
N LYS A 295 10.05 -8.40 -3.72
CA LYS A 295 9.50 -8.25 -2.36
C LYS A 295 7.99 -8.35 -2.35
N PRO A 296 7.36 -8.98 -1.33
CA PRO A 296 5.92 -8.87 -1.14
C PRO A 296 5.51 -7.46 -0.70
N VAL A 297 4.27 -7.10 -1.04
CA VAL A 297 3.64 -5.85 -0.61
C VAL A 297 2.79 -6.07 0.64
N MET A 298 2.89 -5.13 1.56
CA MET A 298 1.98 -4.94 2.68
C MET A 298 1.22 -3.63 2.52
N VAL A 299 -0.12 -3.68 2.33
CA VAL A 299 -0.93 -2.51 2.67
C VAL A 299 -0.86 -2.37 4.18
N ALA A 300 -0.12 -1.38 4.65
CA ALA A 300 0.24 -1.26 6.05
C ALA A 300 -0.76 -0.43 6.86
N GLU A 301 -1.42 0.50 6.18
CA GLU A 301 -2.51 1.33 6.68
C GLU A 301 -3.52 1.56 5.57
N ALA A 302 -4.81 1.43 5.87
CA ALA A 302 -5.87 1.75 4.92
C ALA A 302 -7.17 2.08 5.63
N ALA A 303 -7.82 3.15 5.21
CA ALA A 303 -9.16 3.54 5.62
C ALA A 303 -9.73 4.58 4.66
N PRO A 304 -11.07 4.69 4.52
CA PRO A 304 -11.71 5.71 3.71
C PRO A 304 -11.60 7.09 4.39
N GLN A 305 -10.50 7.80 4.20
CA GLN A 305 -10.30 9.13 4.76
C GLN A 305 -11.32 10.13 4.21
N GLY A 306 -11.90 10.95 5.10
CA GLY A 306 -12.89 11.94 4.73
C GLY A 306 -14.34 11.43 4.70
N TYR A 307 -14.56 10.16 5.04
CA TYR A 307 -15.89 9.56 5.14
C TYR A 307 -16.29 9.27 6.57
N ARG A 308 -17.58 9.28 6.83
CA ARG A 308 -18.17 8.81 8.07
C ARG A 308 -19.12 7.64 7.79
N THR A 309 -18.80 6.48 8.35
CA THR A 309 -19.58 5.24 8.14
C THR A 309 -20.86 5.22 8.96
N SER A 310 -20.81 5.68 10.21
CA SER A 310 -21.94 5.62 11.16
C SER A 310 -23.19 6.40 10.70
N ALA A 311 -22.97 7.58 10.10
CA ALA A 311 -24.00 8.37 9.44
C ALA A 311 -23.39 8.81 8.10
N PRO A 312 -23.65 8.06 7.01
CA PRO A 312 -22.89 8.22 5.80
C PRO A 312 -22.82 9.67 5.32
N THR A 313 -21.67 10.25 5.52
CA THR A 313 -21.27 11.56 5.01
C THR A 313 -19.89 11.47 4.41
N LYS A 314 -19.58 12.43 3.58
CA LYS A 314 -18.27 12.61 2.98
C LYS A 314 -17.88 14.08 3.03
N SER A 315 -16.59 14.35 3.16
CA SER A 315 -16.04 15.70 3.28
C SER A 315 -14.64 15.78 2.73
N CYS A 316 -14.25 16.97 2.35
CA CYS A 316 -12.86 17.30 2.06
C CYS A 316 -11.99 17.11 3.31
N ILE A 317 -10.84 16.44 3.16
CA ILE A 317 -9.88 16.26 4.24
C ILE A 317 -9.18 17.55 4.67
N MET A 318 -9.03 18.50 3.74
CA MET A 318 -8.37 19.78 3.98
C MET A 318 -9.28 20.84 4.60
N ARG A 319 -10.60 20.62 4.57
CA ARG A 319 -11.58 21.48 5.24
C ARG A 319 -12.85 20.70 5.50
N LYS A 320 -13.20 20.49 6.76
CA LYS A 320 -14.39 19.73 7.12
C LYS A 320 -15.66 20.45 6.69
N SER A 321 -16.35 19.90 5.71
CA SER A 321 -17.64 20.37 5.19
C SER A 321 -18.51 19.15 4.84
N PRO A 322 -19.08 18.45 5.83
CA PRO A 322 -19.76 17.18 5.62
C PRO A 322 -20.97 17.32 4.70
N GLN A 323 -21.07 16.42 3.73
CA GLN A 323 -22.23 16.29 2.87
C GLN A 323 -22.83 14.89 3.03
N ALA A 324 -24.16 14.81 3.10
CA ALA A 324 -24.84 13.53 3.18
C ALA A 324 -24.54 12.67 1.95
N THR A 325 -24.33 11.39 2.18
CA THR A 325 -24.10 10.39 1.14
C THR A 325 -24.79 9.08 1.52
N SER A 326 -24.49 7.98 0.83
CA SER A 326 -25.03 6.66 1.14
C SER A 326 -23.92 5.65 1.43
N ALA A 327 -24.26 4.57 2.11
CA ALA A 327 -23.35 3.44 2.26
C ALA A 327 -22.94 2.86 0.90
N ALA A 328 -23.85 2.82 -0.07
CA ALA A 328 -23.56 2.36 -1.43
C ALA A 328 -22.49 3.25 -2.12
N THR A 329 -22.61 4.57 -1.96
CA THR A 329 -21.61 5.51 -2.48
C THR A 329 -20.23 5.27 -1.82
N LEU A 330 -20.20 5.13 -0.49
CA LEU A 330 -18.95 4.85 0.23
C LEU A 330 -18.32 3.53 -0.25
N LEU A 331 -19.12 2.49 -0.42
CA LEU A 331 -18.66 1.20 -0.94
C LEU A 331 -18.08 1.33 -2.35
N SER A 332 -18.74 2.05 -3.26
CA SER A 332 -18.27 2.22 -4.64
C SER A 332 -17.07 3.16 -4.76
N GLU A 333 -17.04 4.25 -3.97
CA GLU A 333 -15.99 5.26 -4.11
C GLU A 333 -14.66 4.85 -3.46
N TRP A 334 -14.68 4.04 -2.39
CA TRP A 334 -13.44 3.64 -1.72
C TRP A 334 -13.24 2.13 -1.62
N TYR A 335 -14.18 1.37 -1.06
CA TYR A 335 -13.97 -0.06 -0.78
C TYR A 335 -13.80 -0.89 -2.06
N ALA A 336 -14.55 -0.58 -3.10
CA ALA A 336 -14.44 -1.30 -4.38
C ALA A 336 -13.03 -1.18 -4.96
N GLY A 337 -12.47 0.03 -4.98
CA GLY A 337 -11.10 0.26 -5.46
C GLY A 337 -10.06 -0.48 -4.62
N TYR A 338 -10.18 -0.40 -3.30
CA TYR A 338 -9.28 -1.07 -2.35
C TYR A 338 -9.26 -2.60 -2.57
N TRP A 339 -10.42 -3.23 -2.60
CA TRP A 339 -10.51 -4.69 -2.77
C TRP A 339 -10.08 -5.15 -4.16
N SER A 340 -10.47 -4.43 -5.20
CA SER A 340 -10.09 -4.76 -6.58
C SER A 340 -8.59 -4.66 -6.79
N TRP A 341 -7.94 -3.62 -6.22
CA TRP A 341 -6.50 -3.48 -6.30
C TRP A 341 -5.77 -4.63 -5.58
N ILE A 342 -6.24 -5.04 -4.40
CA ILE A 342 -5.69 -6.18 -3.67
C ILE A 342 -5.88 -7.47 -4.48
N GLU A 343 -7.08 -7.71 -4.99
CA GLU A 343 -7.42 -8.93 -5.74
C GLU A 343 -6.61 -9.05 -7.03
N ALA A 344 -6.46 -7.96 -7.77
CA ALA A 344 -5.69 -7.91 -9.00
C ALA A 344 -4.18 -8.16 -8.79
N ASN A 345 -3.65 -7.84 -7.60
CA ASN A 345 -2.23 -7.88 -7.31
C ASN A 345 -1.84 -8.94 -6.26
N ARG A 346 -2.62 -10.03 -6.13
CA ARG A 346 -2.36 -11.13 -5.19
C ARG A 346 -1.03 -11.86 -5.43
N ASP A 347 -0.41 -11.69 -6.57
CA ASP A 347 0.93 -12.15 -6.86
C ASP A 347 1.97 -11.54 -5.90
N VAL A 348 1.82 -10.26 -5.55
CA VAL A 348 2.76 -9.54 -4.68
C VAL A 348 2.12 -9.04 -3.37
N VAL A 349 0.82 -8.68 -3.34
CA VAL A 349 0.15 -8.22 -2.11
C VAL A 349 -0.12 -9.42 -1.20
N ARG A 350 0.52 -9.43 -0.03
CA ARG A 350 0.49 -10.58 0.89
C ARG A 350 -0.02 -10.23 2.29
N VAL A 351 -0.09 -8.95 2.63
CA VAL A 351 -0.66 -8.45 3.89
C VAL A 351 -1.53 -7.25 3.58
N ALA A 352 -2.74 -7.21 4.15
CA ALA A 352 -3.69 -6.12 3.97
C ALA A 352 -4.24 -5.66 5.31
N ALA A 353 -3.81 -4.48 5.77
CA ALA A 353 -4.30 -3.86 6.98
C ALA A 353 -5.48 -2.92 6.69
N TYR A 354 -6.41 -2.86 7.64
CA TYR A 354 -7.50 -1.92 7.66
C TYR A 354 -7.60 -1.24 9.02
N ILE A 355 -7.73 0.09 9.03
CA ILE A 355 -7.91 0.89 10.23
C ILE A 355 -9.40 1.09 10.49
N ASN A 356 -9.89 0.49 11.56
CA ASN A 356 -11.31 0.43 11.91
C ASN A 356 -11.61 1.35 13.09
N THR A 357 -11.51 2.67 12.91
CA THR A 357 -11.59 3.63 14.02
C THR A 357 -12.56 4.78 13.76
N ASP A 358 -13.06 5.40 14.84
CA ASP A 358 -13.73 6.70 14.81
C ASP A 358 -12.70 7.80 15.10
N TRP A 359 -12.12 8.34 14.05
CA TRP A 359 -11.10 9.38 14.11
C TRP A 359 -11.62 10.66 14.78
N ASP A 360 -12.89 11.02 14.53
CA ASP A 360 -13.52 12.21 15.11
C ASP A 360 -13.67 12.14 16.65
N SER A 361 -13.69 10.93 17.22
CA SER A 361 -13.74 10.73 18.67
C SER A 361 -12.37 10.87 19.37
N GLN A 362 -11.29 10.90 18.61
CA GLN A 362 -9.92 10.92 19.10
C GLN A 362 -9.36 12.36 19.08
N THR A 363 -8.82 12.84 20.19
CA THR A 363 -8.38 14.24 20.33
C THR A 363 -7.34 14.68 19.32
N GLN A 364 -6.46 13.77 18.88
CA GLN A 364 -5.46 14.04 17.86
C GLN A 364 -6.08 14.30 16.48
N TRP A 365 -7.23 13.70 16.18
CA TRP A 365 -7.84 13.69 14.85
C TRP A 365 -9.15 14.49 14.78
N GLN A 366 -9.55 15.11 15.89
CA GLN A 366 -10.75 15.93 15.91
C GLN A 366 -10.65 17.08 14.91
N CYS A 367 -11.75 17.30 14.18
CA CYS A 367 -11.85 18.38 13.23
C CYS A 367 -13.23 19.04 13.37
N ALA A 368 -13.27 20.32 13.68
CA ALA A 368 -14.51 21.08 13.79
C ALA A 368 -15.10 21.38 12.41
N ASP A 369 -16.43 21.45 12.31
CA ASP A 369 -17.10 21.78 11.05
C ASP A 369 -16.68 23.16 10.55
N GLY A 370 -16.29 23.22 9.27
CA GLY A 370 -15.77 24.41 8.61
C GLY A 370 -14.28 24.68 8.85
N ALA A 371 -13.62 23.96 9.78
CA ALA A 371 -12.21 24.15 10.07
C ALA A 371 -11.31 23.62 8.95
N ALA A 372 -10.22 24.35 8.69
CA ALA A 372 -9.19 23.93 7.74
C ALA A 372 -8.13 23.07 8.43
N ALA A 373 -7.58 22.12 7.70
CA ALA A 373 -6.44 21.31 8.14
C ALA A 373 -5.24 22.18 8.51
N GLY A 374 -4.53 21.81 9.59
CA GLY A 374 -3.44 22.60 10.16
C GLY A 374 -3.88 23.81 10.97
N GLY A 375 -5.20 24.10 11.03
CA GLY A 375 -5.76 25.20 11.79
C GLY A 375 -6.30 24.81 13.16
N PRO A 376 -6.75 25.80 13.95
CA PRO A 376 -7.36 25.56 15.24
C PRO A 376 -8.56 24.60 15.14
N GLY A 377 -8.58 23.56 15.97
CA GLY A 377 -9.64 22.57 16.01
C GLY A 377 -9.66 21.56 14.86
N CYS A 378 -8.62 21.54 14.02
CA CYS A 378 -8.43 20.56 12.92
C CYS A 378 -6.96 20.40 12.54
N ALA A 379 -6.10 20.12 13.51
CA ALA A 379 -4.65 20.09 13.30
C ALA A 379 -4.19 19.12 12.21
N ASN A 380 -4.82 17.96 12.11
CA ASN A 380 -4.42 16.86 11.22
C ASN A 380 -5.43 16.61 10.08
N GLY A 381 -6.28 17.57 9.77
CA GLY A 381 -7.32 17.41 8.74
C GLY A 381 -8.50 16.55 9.21
N TYR A 382 -9.51 16.41 8.33
CA TYR A 382 -10.70 15.63 8.60
C TYR A 382 -10.51 14.17 8.17
N TRP A 383 -10.64 13.24 9.11
CA TRP A 383 -10.46 11.81 8.86
C TRP A 383 -11.78 11.03 8.84
N GLY A 384 -12.77 11.41 9.67
CA GLY A 384 -14.09 10.79 9.70
C GLY A 384 -14.22 9.59 10.64
N ASP A 385 -15.02 8.60 10.25
CA ASP A 385 -15.28 7.36 10.98
C ASP A 385 -15.22 6.17 10.02
N SER A 386 -14.20 5.36 10.17
CA SER A 386 -13.94 4.19 9.30
C SER A 386 -14.43 2.86 9.88
N ARG A 387 -15.16 2.88 11.03
CA ARG A 387 -15.65 1.65 11.67
C ARG A 387 -16.65 0.93 10.80
N ILE A 388 -16.32 -0.27 10.36
CA ILE A 388 -17.22 -1.07 9.50
C ILE A 388 -18.52 -1.43 10.23
N GLN A 389 -18.45 -1.73 11.54
CA GLN A 389 -19.63 -2.11 12.34
C GLN A 389 -20.63 -0.98 12.55
N ALA A 390 -20.22 0.25 12.30
CA ALA A 390 -21.09 1.42 12.46
C ALA A 390 -22.20 1.50 11.39
N ASN A 391 -22.07 0.72 10.30
CA ASN A 391 -23.10 0.61 9.24
C ASN A 391 -23.25 -0.84 8.77
N PRO A 392 -24.44 -1.44 8.86
CA PRO A 392 -24.65 -2.84 8.47
C PRO A 392 -24.26 -3.16 7.03
N ALA A 393 -24.56 -2.28 6.05
CA ALA A 393 -24.23 -2.53 4.65
C ALA A 393 -22.70 -2.54 4.41
N VAL A 394 -21.98 -1.62 5.04
CA VAL A 394 -20.50 -1.57 4.97
C VAL A 394 -19.91 -2.80 5.65
N ARG A 395 -20.38 -3.13 6.85
CA ARG A 395 -19.95 -4.31 7.60
C ARG A 395 -20.12 -5.59 6.79
N ASP A 396 -21.31 -5.81 6.26
CA ASP A 396 -21.65 -7.06 5.58
C ASP A 396 -20.84 -7.22 4.28
N SER A 397 -20.65 -6.12 3.53
CA SER A 397 -19.75 -6.09 2.38
C SER A 397 -18.31 -6.40 2.76
N PHE A 398 -17.77 -5.74 3.78
CA PHE A 398 -16.39 -5.96 4.25
C PHE A 398 -16.16 -7.41 4.72
N LEU A 399 -17.08 -7.95 5.51
CA LEU A 399 -16.99 -9.35 5.97
C LEU A 399 -17.15 -10.33 4.81
N GLY A 400 -17.92 -9.97 3.78
CA GLY A 400 -18.03 -10.72 2.52
C GLY A 400 -16.67 -10.87 1.84
N GLU A 401 -15.90 -9.78 1.76
CA GLU A 401 -14.54 -9.80 1.21
C GLU A 401 -13.60 -10.69 2.04
N LEU A 402 -13.59 -10.55 3.37
CA LEU A 402 -12.72 -11.35 4.24
C LEU A 402 -13.04 -12.85 4.21
N ARG A 403 -14.22 -13.25 3.74
CA ARG A 403 -14.59 -14.66 3.56
C ARG A 403 -14.05 -15.27 2.28
N LYS A 404 -13.53 -14.46 1.35
CA LYS A 404 -12.94 -14.98 0.11
C LYS A 404 -11.75 -15.90 0.42
N CYS A 405 -11.62 -16.94 -0.37
CA CYS A 405 -10.66 -18.02 -0.13
C CYS A 405 -9.20 -17.59 -0.08
N TYR A 406 -8.85 -16.48 -0.70
CA TYR A 406 -7.47 -15.99 -0.71
C TYR A 406 -7.07 -15.23 0.57
N PHE A 407 -7.99 -14.94 1.48
CA PHE A 407 -7.63 -14.45 2.81
C PHE A 407 -7.29 -15.60 3.78
N VAL A 408 -6.32 -15.37 4.63
CA VAL A 408 -6.05 -16.25 5.78
C VAL A 408 -7.25 -16.19 6.72
N GLY A 409 -7.83 -17.33 7.02
CA GLY A 409 -9.08 -17.44 7.80
C GLY A 409 -10.37 -17.32 7.00
N GLY A 410 -10.28 -17.08 5.68
CA GLY A 410 -11.41 -17.16 4.77
C GLY A 410 -11.90 -18.59 4.53
N ALA A 411 -12.90 -18.75 3.68
CA ALA A 411 -13.51 -20.05 3.38
C ALA A 411 -12.48 -21.10 2.96
N SER A 412 -12.66 -22.33 3.44
CA SER A 412 -11.88 -23.48 3.00
C SER A 412 -12.31 -23.86 1.58
N GLY A 413 -11.45 -23.63 0.60
CA GLY A 413 -11.68 -24.01 -0.80
C GLY A 413 -10.43 -23.76 -1.63
N SER A 414 -10.33 -24.45 -2.77
CA SER A 414 -9.29 -24.16 -3.75
C SER A 414 -9.53 -22.75 -4.31
N CYS A 415 -8.58 -21.85 -4.10
CA CYS A 415 -8.53 -20.56 -4.79
C CYS A 415 -8.03 -20.70 -6.24
N THR A 416 -7.96 -21.94 -6.72
CA THR A 416 -7.63 -22.24 -8.11
C THR A 416 -8.78 -21.82 -9.01
N GLY A 417 -8.60 -20.69 -9.62
CA GLY A 417 -9.54 -20.17 -10.62
C GLY A 417 -10.74 -19.49 -10.00
N GLY A 418 -10.85 -18.23 -10.21
CA GLY A 418 -12.05 -17.48 -10.20
C GLY A 418 -12.96 -17.67 -9.00
N GLY A 419 -13.12 -16.63 -8.22
CA GLY A 419 -14.40 -16.46 -7.58
C GLY A 419 -15.49 -16.88 -8.57
N THR A 420 -16.60 -17.38 -8.07
CA THR A 420 -17.84 -17.30 -8.80
C THR A 420 -18.18 -15.82 -8.94
N THR A 421 -17.41 -15.12 -9.71
CA THR A 421 -17.93 -14.05 -10.55
C THR A 421 -19.11 -14.71 -11.24
N PRO A 422 -20.29 -14.11 -11.24
CA PRO A 422 -21.30 -14.46 -12.25
C PRO A 422 -20.51 -14.59 -13.56
N PRO A 423 -20.76 -15.65 -14.37
CA PRO A 423 -19.94 -15.86 -15.56
C PRO A 423 -19.77 -14.51 -16.23
N PRO A 424 -18.54 -14.10 -16.61
CA PRO A 424 -18.31 -12.79 -17.16
C PRO A 424 -19.38 -12.57 -18.22
N THR A 425 -20.32 -11.72 -17.91
CA THR A 425 -21.29 -11.30 -18.91
C THR A 425 -20.43 -10.60 -19.92
N THR A 426 -20.24 -11.20 -21.08
CA THR A 426 -19.60 -10.50 -22.19
C THR A 426 -20.32 -9.16 -22.27
N PRO A 427 -19.62 -8.03 -22.04
CA PRO A 427 -20.29 -6.74 -22.00
C PRO A 427 -21.10 -6.60 -23.29
N PRO A 428 -22.31 -6.05 -23.26
CA PRO A 428 -23.05 -5.76 -24.47
C PRO A 428 -22.14 -4.99 -25.42
N ALA A 429 -22.06 -5.39 -26.66
CA ALA A 429 -21.24 -4.71 -27.66
C ALA A 429 -21.70 -3.25 -27.74
N GLY A 430 -20.86 -2.32 -27.28
CA GLY A 430 -21.16 -0.89 -27.28
C GLY A 430 -21.07 -0.17 -25.94
N ASP A 431 -20.86 -0.87 -24.81
CA ASP A 431 -20.78 -0.23 -23.48
C ASP A 431 -19.51 0.60 -23.28
N TYR A 432 -18.47 0.32 -24.06
CA TYR A 432 -17.19 1.03 -23.98
C TYR A 432 -16.49 1.05 -25.34
N THR A 433 -15.50 1.93 -25.43
CA THR A 433 -14.45 1.91 -26.46
C THR A 433 -13.10 1.79 -25.78
N GLN A 434 -12.12 1.22 -26.45
CA GLN A 434 -10.80 0.98 -25.92
C GLN A 434 -9.72 1.09 -27.00
N GLY A 435 -8.46 1.15 -26.61
CA GLY A 435 -7.34 1.13 -27.54
C GLY A 435 -6.02 1.45 -26.88
N VAL A 436 -5.00 1.57 -27.72
CA VAL A 436 -3.67 2.00 -27.35
C VAL A 436 -3.32 3.27 -28.13
N ALA A 437 -3.00 4.34 -27.42
CA ALA A 437 -2.49 5.57 -28.01
C ALA A 437 -0.95 5.50 -28.04
N THR A 438 -0.35 5.99 -29.13
CA THR A 438 1.11 6.08 -29.29
C THR A 438 1.61 7.41 -28.76
N GLY A 439 2.63 7.38 -27.89
CA GLY A 439 3.41 8.54 -27.42
C GLY A 439 4.77 8.60 -28.11
N GLY A 440 5.63 9.51 -27.66
CA GLY A 440 7.03 9.57 -28.13
C GLY A 440 7.82 8.29 -27.74
N ASP A 441 8.79 7.93 -28.54
CA ASP A 441 9.64 6.73 -28.38
C ASP A 441 8.83 5.46 -28.13
N ASP A 442 9.14 4.71 -27.07
CA ASP A 442 8.45 3.47 -26.69
C ASP A 442 7.19 3.70 -25.84
N GLY A 443 6.80 4.95 -25.60
CA GLY A 443 5.62 5.30 -24.80
C GLY A 443 4.32 4.90 -25.47
N ARG A 444 3.46 4.18 -24.75
CA ARG A 444 2.10 3.83 -25.15
C ARG A 444 1.16 4.14 -24.01
N THR A 445 -0.11 4.36 -24.33
CA THR A 445 -1.15 4.53 -23.32
C THR A 445 -2.29 3.59 -23.64
N ILE A 446 -2.49 2.56 -22.81
CA ILE A 446 -3.69 1.72 -22.86
C ILE A 446 -4.83 2.57 -22.32
N TRP A 447 -5.96 2.63 -23.04
CA TRP A 447 -7.10 3.42 -22.60
C TRP A 447 -8.42 2.68 -22.74
N PHE A 448 -9.34 2.99 -21.83
CA PHE A 448 -10.73 2.53 -21.79
C PHE A 448 -11.64 3.76 -21.66
N LYS A 449 -12.71 3.80 -22.42
CA LYS A 449 -13.70 4.87 -22.37
C LYS A 449 -15.10 4.30 -22.32
N PRO A 450 -15.87 4.47 -21.24
CA PRO A 450 -17.26 4.09 -21.20
C PRO A 450 -18.05 4.91 -22.24
N THR A 451 -19.02 4.30 -22.89
CA THR A 451 -19.93 4.98 -23.82
C THR A 451 -21.14 5.57 -23.13
N THR A 452 -21.53 4.99 -21.99
CA THR A 452 -22.64 5.45 -21.15
C THR A 452 -22.26 5.34 -19.68
N GLY A 453 -22.62 6.34 -18.88
CA GLY A 453 -22.39 6.31 -17.45
C GLY A 453 -20.96 6.64 -17.03
N ALA A 454 -20.62 6.23 -15.82
CA ALA A 454 -19.29 6.37 -15.22
C ALA A 454 -18.88 5.05 -14.58
N GLU A 455 -17.56 4.82 -14.49
CA GLU A 455 -17.00 3.65 -13.84
C GLU A 455 -16.52 4.00 -12.43
N SER A 456 -16.67 3.05 -11.50
CA SER A 456 -16.09 3.15 -10.15
C SER A 456 -14.58 2.92 -10.20
N PHE A 457 -14.15 2.01 -11.07
CA PHE A 457 -12.74 1.73 -11.36
C PHE A 457 -12.60 1.07 -12.74
N VAL A 458 -11.38 1.12 -13.27
CA VAL A 458 -10.93 0.31 -14.41
C VAL A 458 -9.55 -0.26 -14.09
N ALA A 459 -9.43 -1.57 -14.04
CA ALA A 459 -8.14 -2.28 -13.94
C ALA A 459 -7.70 -2.74 -15.33
N VAL A 460 -6.43 -2.63 -15.62
CA VAL A 460 -5.81 -3.09 -16.88
C VAL A 460 -4.96 -4.31 -16.59
N HIS A 461 -5.21 -5.38 -17.29
CA HIS A 461 -4.38 -6.58 -17.31
C HIS A 461 -3.61 -6.59 -18.63
N TYR A 462 -2.29 -6.62 -18.60
CA TYR A 462 -1.52 -6.65 -19.84
C TYR A 462 -0.28 -7.52 -19.76
N ALA A 463 0.17 -8.00 -20.92
CA ALA A 463 1.45 -8.69 -21.08
C ALA A 463 2.14 -8.22 -22.35
N ILE A 464 3.46 -8.26 -22.38
CA ILE A 464 4.28 -7.96 -23.55
C ILE A 464 4.93 -9.27 -24.01
N ASP A 465 4.81 -9.59 -25.31
CA ASP A 465 5.34 -10.80 -25.96
C ASP A 465 4.95 -12.11 -25.25
N GLY A 466 3.77 -12.17 -24.67
CA GLY A 466 3.30 -13.36 -23.96
C GLY A 466 4.02 -13.61 -22.62
N GLY A 467 4.69 -12.60 -22.08
CA GLY A 467 5.28 -12.64 -20.74
C GLY A 467 4.22 -12.73 -19.63
N GLY A 468 4.64 -12.61 -18.38
CA GLY A 468 3.74 -12.60 -17.22
C GLY A 468 2.72 -11.47 -17.32
N THR A 469 1.46 -11.74 -16.95
CA THR A 469 0.41 -10.71 -16.92
C THR A 469 0.66 -9.75 -15.78
N LEU A 470 0.68 -8.47 -16.10
CA LEU A 470 0.77 -7.35 -15.16
C LEU A 470 -0.61 -6.73 -14.97
N ASN A 471 -0.93 -6.33 -13.74
CA ASN A 471 -2.26 -5.84 -13.38
C ASN A 471 -2.14 -4.48 -12.71
N TYR A 472 -2.76 -3.46 -13.30
CA TYR A 472 -2.69 -2.08 -12.83
C TYR A 472 -4.04 -1.38 -12.90
N MET A 473 -4.28 -0.50 -11.95
CA MET A 473 -5.43 0.41 -12.03
C MET A 473 -5.15 1.52 -13.04
N ALA A 474 -6.10 1.77 -13.91
CA ALA A 474 -6.06 2.93 -14.81
C ALA A 474 -6.45 4.21 -14.07
N THR A 475 -5.95 5.35 -14.54
CA THR A 475 -6.30 6.68 -14.02
C THR A 475 -7.32 7.35 -14.93
N TYR A 476 -8.38 7.93 -14.37
CA TYR A 476 -9.37 8.67 -15.15
C TYR A 476 -8.82 10.04 -15.58
N ASN A 477 -8.80 10.28 -16.87
CA ASN A 477 -8.41 11.55 -17.49
C ASN A 477 -9.68 12.31 -17.92
N SER A 478 -10.05 13.32 -17.16
CA SER A 478 -11.27 14.11 -17.42
C SER A 478 -11.23 14.90 -18.73
N ALA A 479 -10.05 15.25 -19.24
CA ALA A 479 -9.91 15.96 -20.51
C ALA A 479 -10.25 15.09 -21.72
N THR A 480 -9.99 13.78 -21.65
CA THR A 480 -10.27 12.80 -22.70
C THR A 480 -11.54 11.99 -22.43
N GLY A 481 -12.02 11.97 -21.20
CA GLY A 481 -13.08 11.07 -20.73
C GLY A 481 -12.67 9.60 -20.75
N ARG A 482 -11.38 9.31 -20.55
CA ARG A 482 -10.79 7.97 -20.62
C ARG A 482 -10.17 7.56 -19.31
N TRP A 483 -10.18 6.28 -19.05
CA TRP A 483 -9.30 5.65 -18.07
C TRP A 483 -8.02 5.25 -18.79
N GLU A 484 -6.86 5.68 -18.31
CA GLU A 484 -5.60 5.61 -19.03
C GLU A 484 -4.51 4.97 -18.16
N LEU A 485 -3.72 4.08 -18.77
CA LEU A 485 -2.53 3.47 -18.18
C LEU A 485 -1.35 3.66 -19.12
N PRO A 486 -0.36 4.50 -18.79
CA PRO A 486 0.90 4.58 -19.51
C PRO A 486 1.71 3.30 -19.36
N VAL A 487 2.21 2.77 -20.48
CA VAL A 487 3.08 1.59 -20.53
C VAL A 487 4.23 1.82 -21.51
N ARG A 488 5.30 1.04 -21.42
CA ARG A 488 6.39 1.05 -22.40
C ARG A 488 6.30 -0.21 -23.26
N VAL A 489 6.20 -0.04 -24.57
CA VAL A 489 6.19 -1.13 -25.56
C VAL A 489 7.09 -0.74 -26.71
N ALA A 490 8.27 -1.36 -26.80
CA ALA A 490 9.22 -1.09 -27.85
C ALA A 490 8.69 -1.49 -29.23
N ALA A 491 9.24 -0.90 -30.29
CA ALA A 491 8.85 -1.20 -31.66
C ALA A 491 9.03 -2.68 -31.98
N GLY A 492 8.03 -3.31 -32.59
CA GLY A 492 8.04 -4.73 -32.94
C GLY A 492 7.59 -5.67 -31.82
N HIS A 493 7.38 -5.18 -30.59
CA HIS A 493 6.83 -5.97 -29.50
C HIS A 493 5.30 -5.99 -29.50
N THR A 494 4.72 -7.10 -29.07
CA THR A 494 3.26 -7.29 -29.02
C THR A 494 2.76 -7.10 -27.60
N LEU A 495 1.84 -6.15 -27.40
CA LEU A 495 1.11 -5.90 -26.18
C LEU A 495 -0.23 -6.62 -26.25
N THR A 496 -0.52 -7.51 -25.31
CA THR A 496 -1.88 -8.06 -25.10
C THR A 496 -2.46 -7.42 -23.84
N TYR A 497 -3.77 -7.05 -23.85
CA TYR A 497 -4.39 -6.38 -22.73
C TYR A 497 -5.90 -6.65 -22.65
N SER A 498 -6.43 -6.57 -21.44
CA SER A 498 -7.86 -6.62 -21.13
C SER A 498 -8.17 -5.68 -19.97
N PHE A 499 -9.46 -5.47 -19.69
CA PHE A 499 -9.90 -4.61 -18.60
C PHE A 499 -10.90 -5.34 -17.72
N ASP A 500 -10.78 -5.11 -16.41
CA ASP A 500 -11.87 -5.27 -15.47
C ASP A 500 -12.39 -3.87 -15.11
N TYR A 501 -13.70 -3.68 -15.16
CA TYR A 501 -14.32 -2.39 -14.85
C TYR A 501 -15.66 -2.58 -14.16
N GLN A 502 -16.04 -1.58 -13.36
CA GLN A 502 -17.30 -1.60 -12.65
C GLN A 502 -18.08 -0.30 -12.89
N PRO A 503 -19.20 -0.36 -13.61
CA PRO A 503 -20.11 0.78 -13.71
C PRO A 503 -20.61 1.22 -12.32
N THR A 504 -20.70 2.53 -12.10
CA THR A 504 -21.18 3.10 -10.82
C THR A 504 -22.60 2.69 -10.46
N THR A 505 -23.35 2.20 -11.44
CA THR A 505 -24.73 1.70 -11.31
C THR A 505 -24.82 0.21 -10.98
N GLN A 506 -23.68 -0.51 -10.94
CA GLN A 506 -23.62 -1.96 -10.74
C GLN A 506 -22.81 -2.31 -9.48
N THR A 507 -23.13 -3.46 -8.90
CA THR A 507 -22.43 -4.00 -7.72
C THR A 507 -21.43 -5.11 -8.08
N TYR A 508 -21.26 -5.41 -9.36
CA TYR A 508 -20.35 -6.41 -9.90
C TYR A 508 -19.46 -5.80 -10.98
N GLN A 509 -18.29 -6.39 -11.17
CA GLN A 509 -17.38 -6.01 -12.24
C GLN A 509 -17.65 -6.77 -13.52
N ASN A 510 -17.32 -6.14 -14.64
CA ASN A 510 -17.30 -6.73 -15.97
C ASN A 510 -15.85 -6.95 -16.41
N THR A 511 -15.59 -8.00 -17.18
CA THR A 511 -14.29 -8.28 -17.79
C THR A 511 -14.40 -8.21 -19.30
N THR A 512 -13.51 -7.49 -19.96
CA THR A 512 -13.48 -7.40 -21.43
C THR A 512 -12.76 -8.62 -22.03
N PRO A 513 -12.98 -8.90 -23.34
CA PRO A 513 -12.07 -9.76 -24.09
C PRO A 513 -10.62 -9.24 -24.04
N THR A 514 -9.67 -10.11 -24.34
CA THR A 514 -8.25 -9.73 -24.52
C THR A 514 -8.07 -9.11 -25.90
N TYR A 515 -7.38 -7.98 -25.95
CA TYR A 515 -7.00 -7.24 -27.14
C TYR A 515 -5.51 -7.38 -27.42
N SER A 516 -5.08 -7.05 -28.62
CA SER A 516 -3.67 -7.07 -29.00
C SER A 516 -3.29 -5.80 -29.76
N PHE A 517 -2.08 -5.32 -29.51
CA PHE A 517 -1.48 -4.18 -30.18
C PHE A 517 -0.01 -4.50 -30.48
N THR A 518 0.48 -4.23 -31.70
CA THR A 518 1.90 -4.33 -32.04
C THR A 518 2.48 -2.93 -32.12
N GLY A 519 3.56 -2.70 -31.34
CA GLY A 519 4.22 -1.40 -31.16
C GLY A 519 5.07 -0.95 -32.36
#